data_99620b7e492342f3f3c63246422fda1a
#
_entry.id   99620b7e492342f3f3c63246422fda1a
#
_cell.length_a   1.000
_cell.length_b   1.000
_cell.length_c   1.000
_cell.angle_alpha   90.00
_cell.angle_beta   90.00
_cell.angle_gamma   90.00
#
_symmetry.space_group_name_H-M   'P 1'
#
loop_
_entity.id
_entity.type
_entity.pdbx_description
1 polymer ?
#
loop_
_entity_poly.entity_id
_entity_poly.type
_entity_poly.pdbx_seq_one_letter_code
_entity_poly.pdbx_strand_id
1 'polypeptide(L)'
;QRNERARLSTGAVAASQLEQDVLAIWRRLLKTEAVGPEDNFLDSGGDSLLATEMLTELEQMLGRVIPESLLIEAETARELAARLENLANHVIPVIDFNAQPGRTALFWFHGDFAHGGYYIRRLARLLGPQQPLTAIAPHGMANEPIPASVQQMARERLPLILERQAQGPYRIGGYCNGALVAFEAARLLIEAGHEVEIVALIDPPTANVRPWSRVILRNLDHVLPDMHLARAYEALSRFGETSKWPYPKRIANLVWKVSRRSVRMVRQRLAGHVPTPPTARDREVRVRFLRYSLVMARYLPERIDAPVVYFSADYTSRAWRDMGTSFESYDVLGGHHRCVKDYTASIATPLRALLEDSAAAIPGQSGLMLPLTEPGERDGLVP
;
A
#
# COMPACT_ATOMS: atom_id res chain seq x y z
N GLN A 1 -47.24 -16.13 30.45
CA GLN A 1 -46.80 -16.12 29.02
C GLN A 1 -46.85 -14.76 28.32
N ARG A 2 -47.37 -13.69 28.95
CA ARG A 2 -47.40 -12.30 28.36
C ARG A 2 -46.28 -11.41 28.86
N ASN A 3 -45.53 -11.81 29.90
CA ASN A 3 -44.45 -11.02 30.50
C ASN A 3 -43.02 -11.46 30.12
N GLU A 4 -42.86 -12.52 29.35
CA GLU A 4 -41.52 -12.98 28.89
C GLU A 4 -41.11 -12.43 27.53
N ARG A 5 -42.07 -11.93 26.73
CA ARG A 5 -41.77 -11.28 25.43
C ARG A 5 -41.31 -9.84 25.53
N ALA A 6 -41.39 -9.21 26.70
CA ALA A 6 -40.98 -7.82 26.94
C ALA A 6 -39.53 -7.67 27.45
N ARG A 7 -38.78 -8.77 27.63
CA ARG A 7 -37.37 -8.75 28.09
C ARG A 7 -36.31 -8.99 27.04
N LEU A 8 -36.69 -9.06 25.76
CA LEU A 8 -35.78 -9.11 24.61
C LEU A 8 -35.80 -7.84 23.77
N SER A 9 -36.19 -6.69 24.31
CA SER A 9 -35.77 -5.42 23.78
C SER A 9 -34.33 -5.18 24.25
N THR A 10 -33.38 -5.67 23.46
CA THR A 10 -32.00 -5.26 23.50
C THR A 10 -31.93 -3.78 23.77
N GLY A 11 -31.36 -3.40 24.93
CA GLY A 11 -31.05 -2.00 25.20
C GLY A 11 -30.22 -1.45 24.08
N ALA A 12 -30.83 -0.61 23.23
CA ALA A 12 -30.10 0.23 22.31
C ALA A 12 -29.21 1.10 23.19
N VAL A 13 -27.92 0.80 23.21
CA VAL A 13 -26.91 1.68 23.81
C VAL A 13 -27.13 3.04 23.15
N ALA A 14 -27.44 4.07 23.92
CA ALA A 14 -27.64 5.41 23.38
C ALA A 14 -26.38 5.78 22.59
N ALA A 15 -26.58 6.19 21.32
CA ALA A 15 -25.47 6.62 20.46
C ALA A 15 -24.70 7.74 21.15
N SER A 16 -23.36 7.64 21.22
CA SER A 16 -22.54 8.70 21.77
C SER A 16 -22.65 9.96 20.90
N GLN A 17 -22.41 11.13 21.46
CA GLN A 17 -22.39 12.38 20.67
C GLN A 17 -21.42 12.23 19.48
N LEU A 18 -20.26 11.60 19.71
CA LEU A 18 -19.26 11.36 18.67
C LEU A 18 -19.77 10.42 17.56
N GLU A 19 -20.55 9.40 17.89
CA GLU A 19 -21.19 8.52 16.90
C GLU A 19 -22.15 9.32 16.01
N GLN A 20 -22.94 10.22 16.61
CA GLN A 20 -23.86 11.09 15.87
C GLN A 20 -23.11 12.05 14.95
N ASP A 21 -22.00 12.63 15.42
CA ASP A 21 -21.17 13.55 14.65
C ASP A 21 -20.49 12.84 13.46
N VAL A 22 -19.94 11.64 13.70
CA VAL A 22 -19.38 10.78 12.63
C VAL A 22 -20.44 10.46 11.59
N LEU A 23 -21.62 10.05 12.03
CA LEU A 23 -22.72 9.69 11.14
C LEU A 23 -23.21 10.89 10.32
N ALA A 24 -23.27 12.09 10.92
CA ALA A 24 -23.62 13.32 10.21
C ALA A 24 -22.60 13.65 9.10
N ILE A 25 -21.31 13.50 9.39
CA ILE A 25 -20.25 13.66 8.38
C ILE A 25 -20.42 12.64 7.25
N TRP A 26 -20.67 11.36 7.57
CA TRP A 26 -20.89 10.32 6.57
C TRP A 26 -22.06 10.63 5.65
N ARG A 27 -23.22 10.96 6.19
CA ARG A 27 -24.42 11.28 5.41
C ARG A 27 -24.17 12.42 4.43
N ARG A 28 -23.47 13.45 4.90
CA ARG A 28 -23.14 14.59 4.07
C ARG A 28 -22.16 14.24 2.94
N LEU A 29 -21.08 13.51 3.25
CA LEU A 29 -20.07 13.08 2.27
C LEU A 29 -20.63 12.09 1.25
N LEU A 30 -21.42 11.13 1.71
CA LEU A 30 -22.08 10.13 0.87
C LEU A 30 -23.34 10.65 0.17
N LYS A 31 -23.78 11.87 0.53
CA LYS A 31 -24.97 12.53 -0.03
C LYS A 31 -26.25 11.69 0.14
N THR A 32 -26.40 11.02 1.27
CA THR A 32 -27.55 10.18 1.58
C THR A 32 -27.89 10.22 3.07
N GLU A 33 -29.18 10.29 3.39
CA GLU A 33 -29.69 10.21 4.77
C GLU A 33 -29.96 8.75 5.21
N ALA A 34 -29.90 7.80 4.28
CA ALA A 34 -30.27 6.41 4.55
C ALA A 34 -29.21 5.64 5.35
N VAL A 35 -28.01 6.21 5.52
CA VAL A 35 -26.91 5.55 6.22
C VAL A 35 -27.13 5.59 7.73
N GLY A 36 -27.09 4.40 8.35
CA GLY A 36 -27.16 4.17 9.79
C GLY A 36 -25.80 3.91 10.43
N PRO A 37 -25.76 3.83 11.78
CA PRO A 37 -24.51 3.66 12.52
C PRO A 37 -23.80 2.31 12.30
N GLU A 38 -24.52 1.28 11.85
CA GLU A 38 -24.00 -0.06 11.56
C GLU A 38 -23.70 -0.30 10.09
N ASP A 39 -24.00 0.68 9.22
CA ASP A 39 -23.74 0.52 7.80
C ASP A 39 -22.23 0.63 7.52
N ASN A 40 -21.75 -0.11 6.51
CA ASN A 40 -20.38 -0.06 6.09
C ASN A 40 -20.15 1.13 5.15
N PHE A 41 -19.09 1.92 5.42
CA PHE A 41 -18.78 3.13 4.64
C PHE A 41 -18.57 2.86 3.15
N LEU A 42 -17.83 1.78 2.81
CA LEU A 42 -17.56 1.42 1.42
C LEU A 42 -18.81 0.94 0.69
N ASP A 43 -19.64 0.13 1.37
CA ASP A 43 -20.87 -0.41 0.78
C ASP A 43 -21.92 0.69 0.57
N SER A 44 -21.84 1.76 1.38
CA SER A 44 -22.67 2.95 1.25
C SER A 44 -22.18 3.93 0.18
N GLY A 45 -21.15 3.59 -0.60
CA GLY A 45 -20.60 4.41 -1.67
C GLY A 45 -19.37 5.24 -1.29
N GLY A 46 -18.79 5.00 -0.12
CA GLY A 46 -17.55 5.63 0.31
C GLY A 46 -16.34 5.14 -0.49
N ASP A 47 -15.38 6.02 -0.65
CA ASP A 47 -14.09 5.73 -1.26
C ASP A 47 -12.93 6.33 -0.44
N SER A 48 -11.70 6.11 -0.89
CA SER A 48 -10.51 6.62 -0.18
C SER A 48 -10.43 8.15 -0.15
N LEU A 49 -11.04 8.85 -1.11
CA LEU A 49 -11.04 10.30 -1.15
C LEU A 49 -12.00 10.85 -0.09
N LEU A 50 -13.22 10.33 -0.07
CA LEU A 50 -14.23 10.68 0.93
C LEU A 50 -13.78 10.29 2.35
N ALA A 51 -13.09 9.16 2.49
CA ALA A 51 -12.51 8.74 3.77
C ALA A 51 -11.44 9.73 4.27
N THR A 52 -10.60 10.26 3.38
CA THR A 52 -9.60 11.29 3.73
C THR A 52 -10.26 12.62 4.10
N GLU A 53 -11.32 13.01 3.38
CA GLU A 53 -12.10 14.20 3.67
C GLU A 53 -12.77 14.08 5.05
N MET A 54 -13.38 12.93 5.34
CA MET A 54 -13.94 12.59 6.65
C MET A 54 -12.92 12.74 7.78
N LEU A 55 -11.71 12.17 7.62
CA LEU A 55 -10.67 12.31 8.64
C LEU A 55 -10.29 13.76 8.87
N THR A 56 -10.16 14.56 7.80
CA THR A 56 -9.82 15.97 7.91
C THR A 56 -10.86 16.74 8.72
N GLU A 57 -12.13 16.45 8.54
CA GLU A 57 -13.21 17.09 9.30
C GLU A 57 -13.23 16.62 10.76
N LEU A 58 -13.05 15.32 10.99
CA LEU A 58 -12.96 14.79 12.34
C LEU A 58 -11.75 15.36 13.09
N GLU A 59 -10.60 15.56 12.43
CA GLU A 59 -9.44 16.25 13.01
C GLU A 59 -9.72 17.69 13.38
N GLN A 60 -10.43 18.42 12.52
CA GLN A 60 -10.85 19.79 12.80
C GLN A 60 -11.80 19.86 13.98
N MET A 61 -12.77 18.96 14.02
CA MET A 61 -13.78 18.88 15.08
C MET A 61 -13.15 18.50 16.44
N LEU A 62 -12.24 17.52 16.44
CA LEU A 62 -11.63 17.00 17.67
C LEU A 62 -10.36 17.77 18.10
N GLY A 63 -9.84 18.67 17.24
CA GLY A 63 -8.64 19.47 17.52
C GLY A 63 -7.36 18.63 17.64
N ARG A 64 -7.34 17.41 17.09
CA ARG A 64 -6.18 16.49 17.17
C ARG A 64 -6.01 15.70 15.87
N VAL A 65 -4.77 15.25 15.63
CA VAL A 65 -4.46 14.38 14.49
C VAL A 65 -5.03 12.97 14.74
N ILE A 66 -5.69 12.42 13.72
CA ILE A 66 -6.28 11.09 13.75
C ILE A 66 -5.43 10.15 12.87
N PRO A 67 -4.94 9.01 13.40
CA PRO A 67 -4.23 8.03 12.59
C PRO A 67 -5.10 7.51 11.45
N GLU A 68 -4.55 7.51 10.24
CA GLU A 68 -5.26 6.99 9.06
C GLU A 68 -5.56 5.47 9.16
N SER A 69 -4.82 4.75 10.00
CA SER A 69 -5.08 3.33 10.28
C SER A 69 -6.49 3.09 10.82
N LEU A 70 -7.08 4.07 11.52
CA LEU A 70 -8.46 3.94 11.99
C LEU A 70 -9.47 3.68 10.87
N LEU A 71 -9.22 4.19 9.67
CA LEU A 71 -10.06 3.90 8.50
C LEU A 71 -10.00 2.44 8.06
N ILE A 72 -8.90 1.76 8.34
CA ILE A 72 -8.78 0.32 8.07
C ILE A 72 -9.43 -0.50 9.19
N GLU A 73 -9.39 0.01 10.42
CA GLU A 73 -9.86 -0.70 11.60
C GLU A 73 -11.37 -0.61 11.81
N ALA A 74 -11.99 0.50 11.39
CA ALA A 74 -13.41 0.77 11.58
C ALA A 74 -14.19 0.68 10.25
N GLU A 75 -15.21 -0.20 10.22
CA GLU A 75 -16.08 -0.34 9.04
C GLU A 75 -17.33 0.49 9.13
N THR A 76 -17.78 0.75 10.35
CA THR A 76 -19.04 1.42 10.64
C THR A 76 -18.82 2.73 11.39
N ALA A 77 -19.81 3.62 11.35
CA ALA A 77 -19.74 4.88 12.08
C ALA A 77 -19.61 4.65 13.60
N ARG A 78 -20.26 3.62 14.12
CA ARG A 78 -20.18 3.22 15.53
C ARG A 78 -18.78 2.77 15.91
N GLU A 79 -18.18 1.88 15.13
CA GLU A 79 -16.81 1.42 15.37
C GLU A 79 -15.81 2.57 15.32
N LEU A 80 -15.96 3.47 14.33
CA LEU A 80 -15.07 4.63 14.19
C LEU A 80 -15.18 5.55 15.42
N ALA A 81 -16.40 5.86 15.87
CA ALA A 81 -16.63 6.68 17.07
C ALA A 81 -16.02 6.03 18.33
N ALA A 82 -16.25 4.73 18.55
CA ALA A 82 -15.70 4.01 19.68
C ALA A 82 -14.16 4.01 19.69
N ARG A 83 -13.53 3.89 18.53
CA ARG A 83 -12.07 3.97 18.39
C ARG A 83 -11.54 5.38 18.60
N LEU A 84 -12.25 6.39 18.10
CA LEU A 84 -11.90 7.80 18.32
C LEU A 84 -11.96 8.18 19.81
N GLU A 85 -12.92 7.66 20.57
CA GLU A 85 -13.01 7.86 22.02
C GLU A 85 -11.80 7.28 22.76
N ASN A 86 -11.27 6.16 22.28
CA ASN A 86 -10.16 5.43 22.88
C ASN A 86 -8.80 5.72 22.22
N LEU A 87 -8.68 6.79 21.43
CA LEU A 87 -7.53 7.07 20.58
C LEU A 87 -6.19 7.21 21.32
N ALA A 88 -6.18 7.50 22.62
CA ALA A 88 -4.97 7.73 23.39
C ALA A 88 -4.02 6.52 23.46
N ASN A 89 -4.50 5.30 23.16
CA ASN A 89 -3.74 4.05 23.31
C ASN A 89 -3.66 3.22 22.02
N HIS A 90 -4.09 3.71 20.87
CA HIS A 90 -4.23 2.88 19.65
C HIS A 90 -3.10 3.09 18.67
N VAL A 91 -2.19 2.13 18.67
CA VAL A 91 -1.25 1.86 17.59
C VAL A 91 -1.38 0.38 17.25
N ILE A 92 -2.15 0.04 16.21
CA ILE A 92 -2.20 -1.32 15.72
C ILE A 92 -1.33 -1.40 14.47
N PRO A 93 -0.11 -1.94 14.57
CA PRO A 93 0.77 -2.09 13.40
C PRO A 93 0.29 -3.18 12.45
N VAL A 94 -0.73 -3.97 12.86
CA VAL A 94 -1.23 -5.14 12.14
C VAL A 94 -2.74 -5.25 12.26
N ILE A 95 -3.40 -5.50 11.13
CA ILE A 95 -4.84 -5.72 11.06
C ILE A 95 -5.10 -7.02 10.30
N ASP A 96 -5.87 -7.93 10.90
CA ASP A 96 -6.20 -9.21 10.31
C ASP A 96 -7.59 -9.16 9.66
N PHE A 97 -7.69 -9.62 8.42
CA PHE A 97 -8.91 -9.77 7.64
C PHE A 97 -9.13 -11.24 7.31
N ASN A 98 -10.40 -11.68 7.30
CA ASN A 98 -10.78 -13.02 6.89
C ASN A 98 -10.01 -14.11 7.65
N ALA A 99 -9.65 -13.86 8.91
CA ALA A 99 -8.86 -14.82 9.70
C ALA A 99 -9.57 -16.17 9.79
N GLN A 100 -8.89 -17.23 9.39
CA GLN A 100 -9.39 -18.60 9.43
C GLN A 100 -8.30 -19.55 9.93
N PRO A 101 -8.58 -20.37 10.95
CA PRO A 101 -7.64 -21.37 11.43
C PRO A 101 -7.22 -22.34 10.33
N GLY A 102 -5.93 -22.63 10.25
CA GLY A 102 -5.37 -23.64 9.33
C GLY A 102 -5.23 -23.18 7.87
N ARG A 103 -5.50 -21.92 7.55
CA ARG A 103 -5.24 -21.36 6.23
C ARG A 103 -4.03 -20.45 6.23
N THR A 104 -3.21 -20.53 5.16
CA THR A 104 -2.03 -19.67 4.96
C THR A 104 -2.47 -18.23 4.71
N ALA A 105 -1.99 -17.31 5.55
CA ALA A 105 -2.28 -15.89 5.42
C ALA A 105 -1.39 -15.22 4.35
N LEU A 106 -1.94 -14.22 3.66
CA LEU A 106 -1.18 -13.27 2.88
C LEU A 106 -0.77 -12.09 3.78
N PHE A 107 0.51 -11.95 4.07
CA PHE A 107 1.07 -10.83 4.83
C PHE A 107 1.35 -9.65 3.90
N TRP A 108 0.66 -8.54 4.14
CA TRP A 108 0.61 -7.43 3.21
C TRP A 108 1.20 -6.14 3.80
N PHE A 109 2.34 -5.71 3.29
CA PHE A 109 2.98 -4.45 3.68
C PHE A 109 2.47 -3.30 2.80
N HIS A 110 1.71 -2.38 3.36
CA HIS A 110 1.25 -1.24 2.57
C HIS A 110 2.21 -0.06 2.65
N GLY A 111 2.32 0.68 1.53
CA GLY A 111 3.13 1.90 1.43
C GLY A 111 2.29 3.16 1.28
N ASP A 112 1.00 3.10 1.58
CA ASP A 112 0.07 4.21 1.40
C ASP A 112 0.04 5.10 2.64
N PHE A 113 0.91 6.11 2.64
CA PHE A 113 0.99 7.10 3.72
C PHE A 113 -0.10 8.16 3.69
N ALA A 114 -0.74 8.34 2.55
CA ALA A 114 -1.74 9.40 2.36
C ALA A 114 -3.14 8.98 2.79
N HIS A 115 -3.43 7.67 2.75
CA HIS A 115 -4.77 7.13 3.00
C HIS A 115 -4.75 5.94 3.96
N GLY A 116 -3.64 5.78 4.72
CA GLY A 116 -3.52 4.77 5.76
C GLY A 116 -3.69 3.31 5.33
N GLY A 117 -3.57 3.01 4.02
CA GLY A 117 -3.77 1.67 3.52
C GLY A 117 -5.24 1.24 3.38
N TYR A 118 -6.18 2.17 3.38
CA TYR A 118 -7.62 1.89 3.32
C TYR A 118 -8.05 0.94 2.18
N TYR A 119 -7.35 0.94 1.06
CA TYR A 119 -7.58 0.03 -0.06
C TYR A 119 -7.48 -1.46 0.32
N ILE A 120 -6.80 -1.79 1.42
CA ILE A 120 -6.57 -3.18 1.84
C ILE A 120 -7.88 -3.87 2.20
N ARG A 121 -8.84 -3.16 2.80
CA ARG A 121 -10.18 -3.69 3.05
C ARG A 121 -10.84 -4.17 1.76
N ARG A 122 -10.77 -3.36 0.71
CA ARG A 122 -11.30 -3.72 -0.60
C ARG A 122 -10.55 -4.90 -1.20
N LEU A 123 -9.22 -4.92 -1.05
CA LEU A 123 -8.39 -6.05 -1.49
C LEU A 123 -8.80 -7.34 -0.77
N ALA A 124 -8.89 -7.31 0.57
CA ALA A 124 -9.30 -8.47 1.38
C ALA A 124 -10.68 -9.01 0.98
N ARG A 125 -11.65 -8.09 0.76
CA ARG A 125 -13.00 -8.47 0.30
C ARG A 125 -12.98 -9.13 -1.09
N LEU A 126 -12.20 -8.61 -2.03
CA LEU A 126 -12.08 -9.14 -3.38
C LEU A 126 -11.29 -10.45 -3.46
N LEU A 127 -10.34 -10.68 -2.55
CA LEU A 127 -9.68 -11.98 -2.41
C LEU A 127 -10.64 -13.05 -1.87
N GLY A 128 -11.72 -12.64 -1.22
CA GLY A 128 -12.77 -13.51 -0.72
C GLY A 128 -12.55 -13.97 0.72
N PRO A 129 -13.63 -14.45 1.38
CA PRO A 129 -13.61 -14.77 2.81
C PRO A 129 -12.74 -15.97 3.17
N GLN A 130 -12.32 -16.75 2.18
CA GLN A 130 -11.48 -17.94 2.35
C GLN A 130 -9.97 -17.61 2.36
N GLN A 131 -9.57 -16.38 2.00
CA GLN A 131 -8.18 -15.96 2.00
C GLN A 131 -7.90 -15.03 3.19
N PRO A 132 -7.21 -15.51 4.24
CA PRO A 132 -6.73 -14.65 5.31
C PRO A 132 -5.73 -13.62 4.77
N LEU A 133 -5.86 -12.37 5.20
CA LEU A 133 -4.95 -11.29 4.87
C LEU A 133 -4.57 -10.54 6.14
N THR A 134 -3.29 -10.43 6.40
CA THR A 134 -2.74 -9.65 7.52
C THR A 134 -2.09 -8.39 6.96
N ALA A 135 -2.71 -7.24 7.18
CA ALA A 135 -2.17 -5.94 6.78
C ALA A 135 -1.13 -5.47 7.79
N ILE A 136 0.05 -5.09 7.32
CA ILE A 136 1.16 -4.59 8.13
C ILE A 136 1.41 -3.12 7.77
N ALA A 137 1.24 -2.25 8.77
CA ALA A 137 1.43 -0.81 8.60
C ALA A 137 2.91 -0.42 8.49
N PRO A 138 3.25 0.58 7.67
CA PRO A 138 4.58 1.15 7.62
C PRO A 138 4.91 1.88 8.94
N HIS A 139 6.18 1.88 9.33
CA HIS A 139 6.64 2.63 10.50
C HIS A 139 6.31 4.13 10.40
N GLY A 140 6.11 4.78 11.52
CA GLY A 140 5.79 6.20 11.60
C GLY A 140 4.32 6.56 11.35
N MET A 141 3.46 5.58 11.05
CA MET A 141 2.00 5.82 10.96
C MET A 141 1.38 6.04 12.33
N ALA A 142 1.96 5.45 13.34
CA ALA A 142 1.46 5.40 14.71
C ALA A 142 2.37 6.12 15.70
N ASN A 143 3.00 7.21 15.27
CA ASN A 143 4.00 7.97 16.04
C ASN A 143 5.27 7.18 16.45
N GLU A 144 5.42 5.97 15.95
CA GLU A 144 6.64 5.19 16.12
C GLU A 144 7.78 5.78 15.26
N PRO A 145 9.04 5.65 15.67
CA PRO A 145 10.16 6.13 14.87
C PRO A 145 10.27 5.34 13.57
N ILE A 146 10.68 6.02 12.51
CA ILE A 146 11.02 5.37 11.23
C ILE A 146 12.44 4.81 11.37
N PRO A 147 12.64 3.47 11.22
CA PRO A 147 13.96 2.86 11.28
C PRO A 147 14.92 3.40 10.21
N ALA A 148 16.22 3.29 10.49
CA ALA A 148 17.26 3.83 9.62
C ALA A 148 17.48 3.04 8.31
N SER A 149 16.95 1.82 8.21
CA SER A 149 17.11 0.96 7.04
C SER A 149 15.87 0.08 6.79
N VAL A 150 15.67 -0.34 5.53
CA VAL A 150 14.62 -1.29 5.15
C VAL A 150 14.81 -2.64 5.85
N GLN A 151 16.06 -3.06 6.03
CA GLN A 151 16.39 -4.28 6.76
C GLN A 151 15.89 -4.22 8.21
N GLN A 152 16.07 -3.10 8.86
CA GLN A 152 15.56 -2.91 10.22
C GLN A 152 14.03 -2.85 10.24
N MET A 153 13.39 -2.15 9.28
CA MET A 153 11.93 -2.16 9.15
C MET A 153 11.38 -3.57 9.02
N ALA A 154 11.98 -4.40 8.18
CA ALA A 154 11.57 -5.78 7.99
C ALA A 154 11.78 -6.61 9.27
N ARG A 155 12.96 -6.51 9.92
CA ARG A 155 13.24 -7.24 11.18
C ARG A 155 12.25 -6.90 12.28
N GLU A 156 11.87 -5.64 12.43
CA GLU A 156 10.92 -5.19 13.47
C GLU A 156 9.49 -5.69 13.20
N ARG A 157 9.15 -6.02 11.95
CA ARG A 157 7.84 -6.56 11.56
C ARG A 157 7.79 -8.10 11.50
N LEU A 158 8.94 -8.78 11.44
CA LEU A 158 8.98 -10.24 11.41
C LEU A 158 8.27 -10.94 12.58
N PRO A 159 8.42 -10.50 13.84
CA PRO A 159 7.70 -11.10 14.95
C PRO A 159 6.18 -11.11 14.75
N LEU A 160 5.63 -10.06 14.14
CA LEU A 160 4.19 -9.96 13.86
C LEU A 160 3.70 -11.02 12.87
N ILE A 161 4.58 -11.45 11.95
CA ILE A 161 4.32 -12.54 11.01
C ILE A 161 4.43 -13.89 11.73
N LEU A 162 5.53 -14.11 12.45
CA LEU A 162 5.82 -15.38 13.11
C LEU A 162 4.84 -15.71 14.25
N GLU A 163 4.32 -14.70 14.96
CA GLU A 163 3.26 -14.85 15.97
C GLU A 163 1.95 -15.37 15.37
N ARG A 164 1.66 -15.00 14.11
CA ARG A 164 0.42 -15.42 13.42
C ARG A 164 0.58 -16.71 12.65
N GLN A 165 1.76 -16.94 12.13
CA GLN A 165 2.12 -18.14 11.38
C GLN A 165 3.56 -18.51 11.71
N ALA A 166 3.75 -19.47 12.62
CA ALA A 166 5.09 -19.87 13.10
C ALA A 166 5.94 -20.59 12.06
N GLN A 167 5.33 -21.19 11.05
CA GLN A 167 6.01 -21.95 9.99
C GLN A 167 5.44 -21.61 8.62
N GLY A 168 6.35 -21.67 7.60
CA GLY A 168 5.95 -21.51 6.21
C GLY A 168 5.07 -22.66 5.68
N PRO A 169 4.69 -22.59 4.39
CA PRO A 169 5.15 -21.56 3.43
C PRO A 169 4.49 -20.18 3.69
N TYR A 170 5.27 -19.13 3.47
CA TYR A 170 4.78 -17.75 3.66
C TYR A 170 4.36 -17.12 2.33
N ARG A 171 3.26 -16.36 2.37
CA ARG A 171 2.77 -15.53 1.29
C ARG A 171 2.97 -14.08 1.69
N ILE A 172 3.88 -13.40 1.00
CA ILE A 172 4.29 -12.03 1.33
C ILE A 172 3.94 -11.11 0.18
N GLY A 173 3.43 -9.93 0.48
CA GLY A 173 3.16 -8.95 -0.56
C GLY A 173 3.20 -7.52 -0.05
N GLY A 174 3.17 -6.57 -0.99
CA GLY A 174 3.16 -5.17 -0.63
C GLY A 174 2.96 -4.22 -1.80
N TYR A 175 2.70 -2.96 -1.46
CA TYR A 175 2.45 -1.89 -2.42
C TYR A 175 3.42 -0.74 -2.23
N CYS A 176 3.92 -0.17 -3.34
CA CYS A 176 4.79 1.00 -3.34
C CYS A 176 6.04 0.77 -2.46
N ASN A 177 6.34 1.67 -1.53
CA ASN A 177 7.46 1.52 -0.59
C ASN A 177 7.29 0.30 0.34
N GLY A 178 6.07 -0.08 0.67
CA GLY A 178 5.79 -1.30 1.43
C GLY A 178 6.23 -2.57 0.71
N ALA A 179 6.23 -2.57 -0.62
CA ALA A 179 6.72 -3.69 -1.42
C ALA A 179 8.23 -3.94 -1.23
N LEU A 180 9.04 -2.90 -0.98
CA LEU A 180 10.47 -3.07 -0.66
C LEU A 180 10.67 -3.70 0.72
N VAL A 181 9.84 -3.32 1.71
CA VAL A 181 9.88 -3.93 3.05
C VAL A 181 9.39 -5.37 3.01
N ALA A 182 8.33 -5.66 2.23
CA ALA A 182 7.82 -7.00 1.98
C ALA A 182 8.89 -7.91 1.37
N PHE A 183 9.59 -7.42 0.35
CA PHE A 183 10.68 -8.15 -0.31
C PHE A 183 11.82 -8.47 0.66
N GLU A 184 12.21 -7.52 1.49
CA GLU A 184 13.24 -7.75 2.52
C GLU A 184 12.75 -8.69 3.63
N ALA A 185 11.48 -8.62 4.03
CA ALA A 185 10.89 -9.57 4.98
C ALA A 185 10.91 -11.01 4.43
N ALA A 186 10.58 -11.19 3.15
CA ALA A 186 10.68 -12.48 2.47
C ALA A 186 12.13 -12.99 2.46
N ARG A 187 13.11 -12.12 2.15
CA ARG A 187 14.54 -12.48 2.19
C ARG A 187 14.97 -12.96 3.57
N LEU A 188 14.55 -12.25 4.62
CA LEU A 188 14.90 -12.62 6.01
C LEU A 188 14.22 -13.92 6.45
N LEU A 189 12.99 -14.21 6.00
CA LEU A 189 12.33 -15.49 6.26
C LEU A 189 13.08 -16.64 5.59
N ILE A 190 13.51 -16.47 4.33
CA ILE A 190 14.31 -17.46 3.61
C ILE A 190 15.66 -17.68 4.31
N GLU A 191 16.33 -16.61 4.74
CA GLU A 191 17.59 -16.67 5.47
C GLU A 191 17.46 -17.40 6.81
N ALA A 192 16.28 -17.32 7.43
CA ALA A 192 15.93 -18.08 8.65
C ALA A 192 15.52 -19.54 8.37
N GLY A 193 15.57 -19.99 7.12
CA GLY A 193 15.24 -21.36 6.71
C GLY A 193 13.77 -21.64 6.46
N HIS A 194 12.94 -20.59 6.35
CA HIS A 194 11.54 -20.72 6.02
C HIS A 194 11.29 -20.70 4.51
N GLU A 195 10.29 -21.44 4.08
CA GLU A 195 9.79 -21.41 2.70
C GLU A 195 8.92 -20.18 2.48
N VAL A 196 9.17 -19.45 1.37
CA VAL A 196 8.33 -18.36 0.88
C VAL A 196 7.72 -18.78 -0.45
N GLU A 197 6.42 -18.98 -0.46
CA GLU A 197 5.64 -19.48 -1.59
C GLU A 197 5.50 -18.44 -2.71
N ILE A 198 5.29 -17.17 -2.34
CA ILE A 198 5.07 -16.07 -3.27
C ILE A 198 5.46 -14.72 -2.66
N VAL A 199 6.06 -13.85 -3.48
CA VAL A 199 6.28 -12.44 -3.17
C VAL A 199 5.55 -11.57 -4.18
N ALA A 200 4.40 -11.03 -3.78
CA ALA A 200 3.52 -10.23 -4.64
C ALA A 200 3.79 -8.72 -4.46
N LEU A 201 4.29 -8.07 -5.50
CA LEU A 201 4.72 -6.67 -5.46
C LEU A 201 3.84 -5.81 -6.36
N ILE A 202 3.10 -4.86 -5.78
CA ILE A 202 2.34 -3.88 -6.56
C ILE A 202 3.18 -2.62 -6.74
N ASP A 203 3.55 -2.37 -7.97
CA ASP A 203 4.24 -1.16 -8.45
C ASP A 203 5.38 -0.67 -7.51
N PRO A 204 6.32 -1.58 -7.12
CA PRO A 204 7.44 -1.25 -6.25
C PRO A 204 8.36 -0.23 -6.93
N PRO A 205 9.08 0.62 -6.16
CA PRO A 205 10.08 1.49 -6.72
C PRO A 205 11.15 0.72 -7.51
N THR A 206 11.33 1.08 -8.77
CA THR A 206 12.28 0.40 -9.68
C THR A 206 13.70 0.96 -9.60
N ALA A 207 13.91 2.14 -8.99
CA ALA A 207 15.21 2.73 -8.79
C ALA A 207 16.17 1.83 -8.02
N ASN A 208 15.65 1.01 -7.11
CA ASN A 208 16.41 0.12 -6.24
C ASN A 208 16.99 -1.10 -6.97
N VAL A 209 16.40 -1.51 -8.10
CA VAL A 209 16.76 -2.75 -8.82
C VAL A 209 17.41 -2.48 -10.18
N ARG A 210 17.24 -1.31 -10.78
CA ARG A 210 17.88 -0.97 -12.07
C ARG A 210 19.40 -0.81 -11.89
N PRO A 211 20.23 -1.50 -12.67
CA PRO A 211 21.69 -1.45 -12.51
C PRO A 211 22.27 -0.03 -12.49
N TRP A 212 21.84 0.82 -13.43
CA TRP A 212 22.34 2.19 -13.54
C TRP A 212 21.89 3.10 -12.38
N SER A 213 20.66 2.96 -11.89
CA SER A 213 20.17 3.77 -10.76
C SER A 213 20.80 3.33 -9.43
N ARG A 214 21.11 2.04 -9.26
CA ARG A 214 21.87 1.52 -8.11
C ARG A 214 23.25 2.17 -8.01
N VAL A 215 23.97 2.28 -9.15
CA VAL A 215 25.27 2.97 -9.20
C VAL A 215 25.13 4.44 -8.84
N ILE A 216 24.13 5.12 -9.41
CA ILE A 216 23.88 6.53 -9.10
C ILE A 216 23.54 6.72 -7.62
N LEU A 217 22.60 5.96 -7.06
CA LEU A 217 22.20 6.09 -5.66
C LEU A 217 23.37 5.85 -4.71
N ARG A 218 24.18 4.82 -4.96
CA ARG A 218 25.38 4.53 -4.16
C ARG A 218 26.37 5.69 -4.16
N ASN A 219 26.64 6.30 -5.34
CA ASN A 219 27.56 7.44 -5.42
C ASN A 219 26.95 8.71 -4.79
N LEU A 220 25.66 8.95 -4.97
CA LEU A 220 24.99 10.12 -4.40
C LEU A 220 24.89 10.05 -2.88
N ASP A 221 24.76 8.87 -2.27
CA ASP A 221 24.73 8.70 -0.82
C ASP A 221 26.03 9.17 -0.14
N HIS A 222 27.17 9.09 -0.85
CA HIS A 222 28.45 9.56 -0.32
C HIS A 222 28.66 11.09 -0.43
N VAL A 223 27.95 11.77 -1.35
CA VAL A 223 28.23 13.18 -1.67
C VAL A 223 27.08 14.13 -1.39
N LEU A 224 25.85 13.62 -1.26
CA LEU A 224 24.68 14.46 -1.05
C LEU A 224 24.20 14.45 0.41
N PRO A 225 23.80 15.62 0.95
CA PRO A 225 23.03 15.66 2.18
C PRO A 225 21.72 14.85 2.04
N ASP A 226 21.26 14.26 3.14
CA ASP A 226 20.10 13.37 3.23
C ASP A 226 18.86 13.87 2.46
N MET A 227 18.52 15.15 2.62
CA MET A 227 17.36 15.75 1.94
C MET A 227 17.51 15.80 0.42
N HIS A 228 18.74 15.93 -0.09
CA HIS A 228 18.99 15.93 -1.53
C HIS A 228 19.01 14.52 -2.08
N LEU A 229 19.55 13.56 -1.32
CA LEU A 229 19.48 12.15 -1.67
C LEU A 229 18.03 11.66 -1.74
N ALA A 230 17.19 11.98 -0.75
CA ALA A 230 15.77 11.64 -0.77
C ALA A 230 15.05 12.20 -2.01
N ARG A 231 15.30 13.44 -2.38
CA ARG A 231 14.72 14.07 -3.58
C ARG A 231 15.25 13.44 -4.88
N ALA A 232 16.54 13.11 -4.92
CA ALA A 232 17.12 12.41 -6.08
C ALA A 232 16.49 11.02 -6.24
N TYR A 233 16.26 10.30 -5.15
CA TYR A 233 15.56 9.03 -5.17
C TYR A 233 14.13 9.15 -5.68
N GLU A 234 13.33 10.10 -5.17
CA GLU A 234 11.98 10.37 -5.67
C GLU A 234 11.98 10.65 -7.18
N ALA A 235 12.96 11.41 -7.66
CA ALA A 235 13.09 11.69 -9.06
C ALA A 235 13.41 10.42 -9.86
N LEU A 236 14.38 9.61 -9.41
CA LEU A 236 14.77 8.36 -10.06
C LEU A 236 13.65 7.32 -10.07
N SER A 237 12.87 7.22 -8.99
CA SER A 237 11.76 6.27 -8.87
C SER A 237 10.62 6.58 -9.86
N ARG A 238 10.46 7.84 -10.25
CA ARG A 238 9.48 8.27 -11.27
C ARG A 238 9.94 8.09 -12.71
N PHE A 239 11.22 7.75 -12.95
CA PHE A 239 11.72 7.44 -14.27
C PHE A 239 11.36 6.01 -14.63
N GLY A 240 10.23 5.86 -15.35
CA GLY A 240 9.81 4.57 -15.89
C GLY A 240 10.80 4.02 -16.95
N GLU A 241 10.70 2.74 -17.23
CA GLU A 241 11.51 2.04 -18.23
C GLU A 241 11.17 2.43 -19.67
N THR A 242 10.03 3.06 -19.91
CA THR A 242 9.49 3.39 -21.23
C THR A 242 10.19 4.53 -21.95
N SER A 243 11.20 5.17 -21.35
CA SER A 243 11.96 6.16 -22.10
C SER A 243 12.87 5.48 -23.13
N LYS A 244 12.44 5.47 -24.39
CA LYS A 244 13.24 5.07 -25.57
C LYS A 244 14.50 5.95 -25.77
N TRP A 245 14.79 6.86 -24.84
CA TRP A 245 15.84 7.85 -24.96
C TRP A 245 17.15 7.36 -24.37
N PRO A 246 18.29 7.59 -25.01
CA PRO A 246 19.60 7.25 -24.47
C PRO A 246 19.89 8.02 -23.18
N TYR A 247 20.69 7.43 -22.31
CA TYR A 247 21.00 7.86 -20.94
C TYR A 247 21.27 9.38 -20.77
N PRO A 248 22.10 10.05 -21.58
CA PRO A 248 22.33 11.50 -21.43
C PRO A 248 21.06 12.33 -21.66
N LYS A 249 20.21 11.94 -22.60
CA LYS A 249 18.94 12.63 -22.87
C LYS A 249 17.93 12.43 -21.72
N ARG A 250 18.00 11.32 -20.97
CA ARG A 250 17.17 11.09 -19.78
C ARG A 250 17.54 12.04 -18.66
N ILE A 251 18.84 12.22 -18.40
CA ILE A 251 19.33 13.18 -17.40
C ILE A 251 18.97 14.61 -17.80
N ALA A 252 19.21 14.99 -19.05
CA ALA A 252 18.84 16.30 -19.57
C ALA A 252 17.34 16.58 -19.43
N ASN A 253 16.49 15.60 -19.69
CA ASN A 253 15.03 15.72 -19.52
C ASN A 253 14.63 15.83 -18.04
N LEU A 254 15.35 15.16 -17.13
CA LEU A 254 15.16 15.32 -15.68
C LEU A 254 15.49 16.74 -15.24
N VAL A 255 16.68 17.21 -15.59
CA VAL A 255 17.12 18.58 -15.29
C VAL A 255 16.13 19.59 -15.87
N TRP A 256 15.70 19.39 -17.11
CA TRP A 256 14.70 20.25 -17.76
C TRP A 256 13.33 20.23 -17.05
N LYS A 257 12.81 19.06 -16.64
CA LYS A 257 11.54 18.96 -15.88
C LYS A 257 11.64 19.63 -14.53
N VAL A 258 12.75 19.46 -13.82
CA VAL A 258 13.00 20.12 -12.52
C VAL A 258 13.09 21.63 -12.70
N SER A 259 13.86 22.09 -13.69
CA SER A 259 14.01 23.52 -14.02
C SER A 259 12.68 24.13 -14.43
N ARG A 260 11.89 23.45 -15.29
CA ARG A 260 10.58 23.94 -15.74
C ARG A 260 9.56 24.02 -14.59
N ARG A 261 9.64 23.12 -13.63
CA ARG A 261 8.80 23.16 -12.40
C ARG A 261 9.18 24.35 -11.53
N SER A 262 10.48 24.62 -11.39
CA SER A 262 10.97 25.79 -10.64
C SER A 262 10.56 27.10 -11.32
N VAL A 263 10.72 27.19 -12.66
CA VAL A 263 10.26 28.35 -13.45
C VAL A 263 8.74 28.52 -13.36
N ARG A 264 7.97 27.43 -13.36
CA ARG A 264 6.51 27.49 -13.22
C ARG A 264 6.11 28.01 -11.84
N MET A 265 6.79 27.58 -10.77
CA MET A 265 6.57 28.09 -9.42
C MET A 265 6.89 29.58 -9.30
N VAL A 266 8.01 30.02 -9.91
CA VAL A 266 8.37 31.44 -9.94
C VAL A 266 7.33 32.26 -10.71
N ARG A 267 6.92 31.79 -11.88
CA ARG A 267 5.85 32.44 -12.67
C ARG A 267 4.51 32.51 -11.93
N GLN A 268 4.11 31.46 -11.24
CA GLN A 268 2.88 31.44 -10.44
C GLN A 268 2.95 32.44 -9.26
N ARG A 269 4.11 32.55 -8.60
CA ARG A 269 4.35 33.58 -7.57
C ARG A 269 4.31 34.99 -8.13
N LEU A 270 4.92 35.23 -9.31
CA LEU A 270 4.88 36.53 -9.98
C LEU A 270 3.49 36.90 -10.50
N ALA A 271 2.65 35.91 -10.80
CA ALA A 271 1.25 36.10 -11.21
C ALA A 271 0.27 36.26 -10.03
N GLY A 272 0.78 36.44 -8.80
CA GLY A 272 -0.04 36.66 -7.61
C GLY A 272 -0.79 35.41 -7.11
N HIS A 273 -0.51 34.23 -7.69
CA HIS A 273 -1.01 32.95 -7.17
C HIS A 273 -0.20 32.58 -5.92
N VAL A 274 -0.73 32.92 -4.75
CA VAL A 274 -0.22 32.41 -3.47
C VAL A 274 -0.77 31.00 -3.32
N PRO A 275 0.07 29.94 -3.40
CA PRO A 275 -0.42 28.60 -3.11
C PRO A 275 -0.96 28.57 -1.67
N THR A 276 -2.11 27.94 -1.48
CA THR A 276 -2.62 27.67 -0.13
C THR A 276 -1.50 27.04 0.70
N PRO A 277 -1.15 27.57 1.86
CA PRO A 277 -0.10 26.98 2.68
C PRO A 277 -0.49 25.56 3.05
N PRO A 278 0.46 24.60 3.01
CA PRO A 278 0.18 23.21 3.35
C PRO A 278 -0.32 23.13 4.80
N THR A 279 -1.33 22.31 5.03
CA THR A 279 -1.86 22.03 6.38
C THR A 279 -0.77 21.41 7.27
N ALA A 280 -1.01 21.36 8.58
CA ALA A 280 -0.10 20.65 9.49
C ALA A 280 0.06 19.18 9.08
N ARG A 281 -1.04 18.53 8.69
CA ARG A 281 -1.08 17.16 8.19
C ARG A 281 -0.26 17.00 6.90
N ASP A 282 -0.43 17.88 5.91
CA ASP A 282 0.36 17.81 4.65
C ASP A 282 1.87 17.91 4.94
N ARG A 283 2.25 18.74 5.91
CA ARG A 283 3.67 18.88 6.31
C ARG A 283 4.19 17.60 6.97
N GLU A 284 3.41 17.00 7.85
CA GLU A 284 3.77 15.77 8.54
C GLU A 284 3.90 14.59 7.56
N VAL A 285 2.89 14.37 6.71
CA VAL A 285 2.92 13.36 5.64
C VAL A 285 4.14 13.57 4.74
N ARG A 286 4.45 14.82 4.39
CA ARG A 286 5.61 15.12 3.55
C ARG A 286 6.94 14.82 4.25
N VAL A 287 7.08 15.15 5.53
CA VAL A 287 8.29 14.83 6.31
C VAL A 287 8.47 13.32 6.43
N ARG A 288 7.39 12.59 6.72
CA ARG A 288 7.37 11.12 6.77
C ARG A 288 7.80 10.53 5.43
N PHE A 289 7.20 11.00 4.34
CA PHE A 289 7.52 10.54 2.99
C PHE A 289 9.01 10.78 2.63
N LEU A 290 9.57 11.96 2.97
CA LEU A 290 10.98 12.25 2.72
C LEU A 290 11.92 11.36 3.53
N ARG A 291 11.59 11.06 4.78
CA ARG A 291 12.35 10.11 5.61
C ARG A 291 12.33 8.70 5.00
N TYR A 292 11.16 8.25 4.54
CA TYR A 292 11.06 6.98 3.83
C TYR A 292 11.87 6.99 2.54
N SER A 293 11.76 8.04 1.73
CA SER A 293 12.52 8.17 0.48
C SER A 293 14.04 8.08 0.73
N LEU A 294 14.53 8.63 1.84
CA LEU A 294 15.93 8.52 2.23
C LEU A 294 16.32 7.08 2.56
N VAL A 295 15.52 6.40 3.39
CA VAL A 295 15.76 4.99 3.76
C VAL A 295 15.70 4.09 2.53
N MET A 296 14.71 4.30 1.66
CA MET A 296 14.57 3.53 0.41
C MET A 296 15.74 3.80 -0.56
N ALA A 297 16.26 5.04 -0.61
CA ALA A 297 17.39 5.38 -1.47
C ALA A 297 18.65 4.57 -1.16
N ARG A 298 18.84 4.20 0.10
CA ARG A 298 19.97 3.39 0.60
C ARG A 298 19.75 1.89 0.47
N TYR A 299 18.53 1.45 0.19
CA TYR A 299 18.19 0.04 0.06
C TYR A 299 18.46 -0.49 -1.34
N LEU A 300 19.30 -1.49 -1.46
CA LEU A 300 19.65 -2.17 -2.70
C LEU A 300 19.35 -3.66 -2.53
N PRO A 301 18.13 -4.12 -2.89
CA PRO A 301 17.71 -5.50 -2.67
C PRO A 301 18.63 -6.51 -3.37
N GLU A 302 18.78 -7.66 -2.77
CA GLU A 302 19.46 -8.82 -3.32
C GLU A 302 18.44 -9.83 -3.84
N ARG A 303 18.86 -10.70 -4.76
CA ARG A 303 18.02 -11.78 -5.27
C ARG A 303 17.62 -12.73 -4.15
N ILE A 304 16.36 -13.20 -4.19
CA ILE A 304 15.83 -14.17 -3.22
C ILE A 304 15.49 -15.50 -3.89
N ASP A 305 15.42 -16.56 -3.08
CA ASP A 305 15.03 -17.88 -3.51
C ASP A 305 13.51 -18.09 -3.32
N ALA A 306 12.72 -17.28 -4.01
CA ALA A 306 11.26 -17.34 -4.02
C ALA A 306 10.69 -16.80 -5.33
N PRO A 307 9.46 -17.23 -5.75
CA PRO A 307 8.74 -16.66 -6.87
C PRO A 307 8.37 -15.18 -6.62
N VAL A 308 8.58 -14.34 -7.63
CA VAL A 308 8.18 -12.92 -7.60
C VAL A 308 7.06 -12.67 -8.59
N VAL A 309 5.96 -12.12 -8.11
CA VAL A 309 4.82 -11.68 -8.93
C VAL A 309 4.73 -10.16 -8.89
N TYR A 310 4.73 -9.56 -10.06
CA TYR A 310 4.78 -8.12 -10.23
C TYR A 310 3.48 -7.58 -10.83
N PHE A 311 2.84 -6.66 -10.15
CA PHE A 311 1.66 -5.95 -10.62
C PHE A 311 2.07 -4.56 -11.09
N SER A 312 2.05 -4.33 -12.39
CA SER A 312 2.48 -3.09 -13.05
C SER A 312 1.32 -2.14 -13.26
N ALA A 313 1.36 -0.96 -12.64
CA ALA A 313 0.33 0.05 -12.81
C ALA A 313 0.64 1.06 -13.94
N ASP A 314 1.89 1.48 -14.05
CA ASP A 314 2.29 2.51 -15.01
C ASP A 314 3.31 2.00 -16.04
N TYR A 315 4.11 1.00 -15.67
CA TYR A 315 5.22 0.54 -16.52
C TYR A 315 5.59 -0.90 -16.21
N THR A 316 5.63 -1.74 -17.23
CA THR A 316 6.17 -3.10 -17.10
C THR A 316 7.65 -3.01 -16.76
N SER A 317 8.01 -3.20 -15.51
CA SER A 317 9.39 -3.17 -15.09
C SER A 317 10.04 -4.54 -15.22
N ARG A 318 10.93 -4.68 -16.21
CA ARG A 318 11.78 -5.87 -16.32
C ARG A 318 12.89 -5.92 -15.27
N ALA A 319 13.10 -4.83 -14.52
CA ALA A 319 14.17 -4.73 -13.55
C ALA A 319 13.98 -5.66 -12.33
N TRP A 320 12.75 -6.06 -12.04
CA TRP A 320 12.43 -7.03 -10.99
C TRP A 320 12.52 -8.49 -11.43
N ARG A 321 12.69 -8.75 -12.75
CA ARG A 321 12.68 -10.11 -13.32
C ARG A 321 13.75 -11.03 -12.70
N ASP A 322 14.92 -10.48 -12.43
CA ASP A 322 16.06 -11.25 -11.95
C ASP A 322 16.16 -11.32 -10.42
N MET A 323 15.11 -10.86 -9.72
CA MET A 323 15.11 -10.73 -8.26
C MET A 323 14.55 -11.95 -7.52
N GLY A 324 13.95 -12.90 -8.23
CA GLY A 324 13.42 -14.15 -7.67
C GLY A 324 13.83 -15.38 -8.46
N THR A 325 13.30 -16.57 -8.06
CA THR A 325 13.49 -17.84 -8.79
C THR A 325 12.68 -17.88 -10.08
N SER A 326 11.48 -17.31 -10.05
CA SER A 326 10.61 -17.09 -11.20
C SER A 326 10.03 -15.68 -11.15
N PHE A 327 9.51 -15.21 -12.29
CA PHE A 327 8.93 -13.88 -12.41
C PHE A 327 7.68 -13.92 -13.29
N GLU A 328 6.57 -13.50 -12.73
CA GLU A 328 5.33 -13.25 -13.46
C GLU A 328 4.96 -11.77 -13.36
N SER A 329 4.34 -11.23 -14.39
CA SER A 329 3.90 -9.84 -14.38
C SER A 329 2.49 -9.67 -14.92
N TYR A 330 1.70 -8.86 -14.24
CA TYR A 330 0.32 -8.53 -14.56
C TYR A 330 0.18 -7.02 -14.74
N ASP A 331 -0.38 -6.59 -15.86
CA ASP A 331 -0.72 -5.19 -16.05
C ASP A 331 -2.02 -4.87 -15.31
N VAL A 332 -1.97 -3.82 -14.46
CA VAL A 332 -3.12 -3.37 -13.71
C VAL A 332 -3.58 -1.98 -14.16
N LEU A 333 -4.87 -1.72 -14.01
CA LEU A 333 -5.48 -0.50 -14.51
C LEU A 333 -5.24 0.69 -13.57
N GLY A 334 -5.23 1.89 -14.11
CA GLY A 334 -5.41 3.14 -13.37
C GLY A 334 -4.16 3.86 -12.88
N GLY A 335 -2.95 3.38 -13.21
CA GLY A 335 -1.69 3.98 -12.76
C GLY A 335 -1.44 3.82 -11.26
N HIS A 336 -0.27 4.27 -10.78
CA HIS A 336 0.26 3.99 -9.44
C HIS A 336 -0.74 4.17 -8.28
N HIS A 337 -1.44 5.31 -8.24
CA HIS A 337 -2.37 5.60 -7.13
C HIS A 337 -3.76 5.02 -7.33
N ARG A 338 -4.24 4.96 -8.58
CA ARG A 338 -5.60 4.53 -8.88
C ARG A 338 -5.75 3.02 -8.94
N CYS A 339 -4.67 2.26 -9.20
CA CYS A 339 -4.72 0.80 -9.26
C CYS A 339 -5.22 0.18 -7.95
N VAL A 340 -4.81 0.71 -6.81
CA VAL A 340 -5.24 0.24 -5.49
C VAL A 340 -6.55 0.86 -5.03
N LYS A 341 -6.93 2.05 -5.54
CA LYS A 341 -8.16 2.76 -5.14
C LYS A 341 -9.36 2.34 -5.98
N ASP A 342 -9.28 2.60 -7.29
CA ASP A 342 -10.41 2.47 -8.19
C ASP A 342 -10.44 1.09 -8.86
N TYR A 343 -9.25 0.52 -9.13
CA TYR A 343 -9.08 -0.68 -9.95
C TYR A 343 -8.52 -1.88 -9.16
N THR A 344 -8.76 -1.93 -7.85
CA THR A 344 -8.29 -3.02 -6.97
C THR A 344 -8.63 -4.42 -7.50
N ALA A 345 -9.75 -4.55 -8.24
CA ALA A 345 -10.15 -5.81 -8.86
C ALA A 345 -9.14 -6.32 -9.91
N SER A 346 -8.45 -5.42 -10.63
CA SER A 346 -7.41 -5.80 -11.59
C SER A 346 -6.17 -6.43 -10.93
N ILE A 347 -5.99 -6.20 -9.63
CA ILE A 347 -4.96 -6.81 -8.79
C ILE A 347 -5.51 -8.08 -8.13
N ALA A 348 -6.69 -7.98 -7.51
CA ALA A 348 -7.25 -9.04 -6.70
C ALA A 348 -7.58 -10.30 -7.52
N THR A 349 -8.05 -10.15 -8.76
CA THR A 349 -8.43 -11.28 -9.60
C THR A 349 -7.25 -12.22 -9.92
N PRO A 350 -6.14 -11.75 -10.52
CA PRO A 350 -4.99 -12.61 -10.75
C PRO A 350 -4.31 -13.05 -9.45
N LEU A 351 -4.24 -12.19 -8.43
CA LEU A 351 -3.65 -12.56 -7.16
C LEU A 351 -4.42 -13.70 -6.47
N ARG A 352 -5.76 -13.65 -6.50
CA ARG A 352 -6.58 -14.74 -5.97
C ARG A 352 -6.34 -16.06 -6.69
N ALA A 353 -6.29 -16.05 -8.02
CA ALA A 353 -6.00 -17.26 -8.80
C ALA A 353 -4.64 -17.87 -8.39
N LEU A 354 -3.59 -17.06 -8.29
CA LEU A 354 -2.27 -17.50 -7.85
C LEU A 354 -2.29 -18.12 -6.44
N LEU A 355 -3.03 -17.53 -5.51
CA LEU A 355 -3.13 -18.03 -4.13
C LEU A 355 -3.98 -19.30 -4.02
N GLU A 356 -4.94 -19.52 -4.94
CA GLU A 356 -5.75 -20.73 -5.03
C GLU A 356 -4.98 -21.89 -5.69
N ASP A 357 -4.22 -21.63 -6.75
CA ASP A 357 -3.40 -22.63 -7.45
C ASP A 357 -2.29 -23.17 -6.53
N SER A 358 -1.68 -22.31 -5.75
CA SER A 358 -0.70 -22.70 -4.75
C SER A 358 -1.29 -23.57 -3.63
N ALA A 359 -2.55 -23.33 -3.25
CA ALA A 359 -3.26 -24.15 -2.27
C ALA A 359 -3.62 -25.56 -2.80
N ALA A 360 -3.74 -25.70 -4.12
CA ALA A 360 -4.02 -26.98 -4.79
C ALA A 360 -2.76 -27.83 -5.02
N ALA A 361 -1.56 -27.25 -4.93
CA ALA A 361 -0.27 -27.93 -5.04
C ALA A 361 0.13 -28.60 -3.71
N ILE A 362 -0.74 -29.45 -3.14
CA ILE A 362 -0.34 -30.44 -2.14
C ILE A 362 0.51 -31.49 -2.87
N PRO A 363 1.69 -31.93 -2.33
CA PRO A 363 2.62 -32.76 -3.06
C PRO A 363 2.02 -34.12 -3.39
N GLY A 364 1.79 -34.37 -4.66
CA GLY A 364 1.34 -35.70 -5.13
C GLY A 364 0.75 -35.80 -6.51
N GLN A 365 0.97 -34.89 -7.46
CA GLN A 365 0.77 -35.21 -8.88
C GLN A 365 1.54 -34.25 -9.79
N SER A 366 2.56 -34.80 -10.42
CA SER A 366 3.32 -34.17 -11.51
C SER A 366 2.48 -34.00 -12.76
N GLY A 367 2.62 -32.84 -13.42
CA GLY A 367 2.54 -32.76 -14.86
C GLY A 367 1.34 -32.04 -15.44
N LEU A 368 1.57 -30.78 -15.81
CA LEU A 368 1.33 -30.30 -17.18
C LEU A 368 1.89 -28.86 -17.31
N MET A 369 3.07 -28.79 -17.88
CA MET A 369 3.58 -27.53 -18.41
C MET A 369 2.73 -27.16 -19.64
N LEU A 370 2.02 -26.06 -19.57
CA LEU A 370 1.44 -25.43 -20.75
C LEU A 370 2.51 -24.61 -21.47
N PRO A 371 2.64 -24.73 -22.80
CA PRO A 371 3.65 -23.99 -23.54
C PRO A 371 3.30 -22.50 -23.63
N LEU A 372 4.33 -21.67 -23.50
CA LEU A 372 4.30 -20.23 -23.75
C LEU A 372 3.83 -19.96 -25.18
N THR A 373 2.68 -19.37 -25.35
CA THR A 373 2.27 -18.77 -26.63
C THR A 373 2.89 -17.39 -26.74
N GLU A 374 3.80 -17.25 -27.70
CA GLU A 374 4.29 -15.93 -28.12
C GLU A 374 3.13 -15.09 -28.69
N PRO A 375 3.05 -13.79 -28.40
CA PRO A 375 2.07 -12.93 -29.04
C PRO A 375 2.48 -12.70 -30.49
N GLY A 376 1.66 -13.22 -31.41
CA GLY A 376 1.81 -13.04 -32.84
C GLY A 376 1.85 -11.57 -33.23
N GLU A 377 2.79 -11.26 -34.11
CA GLU A 377 2.87 -10.04 -34.90
C GLU A 377 1.51 -9.74 -35.55
N ARG A 378 0.98 -8.58 -35.25
CA ARG A 378 -0.11 -8.01 -36.07
C ARG A 378 0.53 -7.10 -37.12
N ASP A 379 0.67 -7.67 -38.28
CA ASP A 379 0.89 -6.92 -39.52
C ASP A 379 -0.32 -6.04 -39.86
N GLY A 380 0.03 -4.91 -40.40
CA GLY A 380 -0.69 -3.78 -40.86
C GLY A 380 -2.02 -3.93 -41.55
N LEU A 381 -2.74 -2.86 -41.48
CA LEU A 381 -3.44 -2.27 -42.66
C LEU A 381 -3.94 -0.86 -42.26
N VAL A 382 -3.38 0.12 -42.94
CA VAL A 382 -3.99 1.44 -43.16
C VAL A 382 -4.76 1.34 -44.49
N PRO A 383 -5.82 2.07 -44.74
CA PRO A 383 -5.71 3.50 -45.05
C PRO A 383 -6.38 4.46 -44.05
#